data_2a38e0a3c9bbc24cf8d0b99ea35d97f1
#
_entry.id   2a38e0a3c9bbc24cf8d0b99ea35d97f1
#
_cell.length_a   1.000
_cell.length_b   1.000
_cell.length_c   1.000
_cell.angle_alpha   90.00
_cell.angle_beta   90.00
_cell.angle_gamma   90.00
#
_symmetry.space_group_name_H-M   'P 1'
#
loop_
_entity.id
_entity.type
_entity.pdbx_description
1 polymer ?
#
loop_
_entity_poly.entity_id
_entity_poly.type
_entity_poly.pdbx_seq_one_letter_code
_entity_poly.pdbx_strand_id
1 'polypeptide(L)'
;RSSDLVGAKTALDLISRFHTLDNIYENLDELDIKPGVKAKLKNDKEKAYLSLKLGTISTQAPIDTDINSYVVSGRDEQKAVSQFVRLELFSLIPKFDLDPNKVGEIEAEEVEERNISLVKCDNANDLLERTKGADVYFYPSIIDGSVTDLYFAFGDEIVSVSPEVQGYEDFVREFFEDESAKKYSFNTKELHRLACKLGVELKSVKGDLMLSAYLLRPSDSNYDIAHLCLEYGV
;
A
#
# COMPACT_ATOMS: atom_id res chain seq x y z
N ARG A 1 19.52 14.84 3.23
CA ARG A 1 20.96 14.51 3.40
C ARG A 1 21.67 14.92 2.12
N SER A 2 22.13 16.16 1.98
CA SER A 2 22.96 16.49 0.84
C SER A 2 24.42 16.18 1.18
N SER A 3 25.03 15.30 0.41
CA SER A 3 26.44 14.93 0.51
C SER A 3 27.40 16.10 0.25
N ASP A 4 26.88 17.24 -0.15
CA ASP A 4 27.64 18.42 -0.56
C ASP A 4 27.93 19.39 0.59
N LEU A 5 27.28 19.21 1.73
CA LEU A 5 27.48 20.02 2.95
C LEU A 5 28.67 19.51 3.79
N VAL A 6 29.06 20.33 4.74
CA VAL A 6 30.06 19.97 5.76
C VAL A 6 29.58 18.76 6.55
N GLY A 7 30.41 17.72 6.69
CA GLY A 7 30.03 16.48 7.40
C GLY A 7 29.68 16.73 8.87
N ALA A 8 28.84 15.88 9.44
CA ALA A 8 28.31 16.01 10.80
C ALA A 8 29.41 16.22 11.88
N LYS A 9 30.52 15.50 11.77
CA LYS A 9 31.67 15.64 12.71
C LYS A 9 32.26 17.04 12.70
N THR A 10 32.49 17.62 11.51
CA THR A 10 33.06 18.97 11.37
C THR A 10 32.03 20.03 11.77
N ALA A 11 30.74 19.83 11.44
CA ALA A 11 29.70 20.74 11.87
C ALA A 11 29.55 20.78 13.40
N LEU A 12 29.59 19.60 14.04
CA LEU A 12 29.56 19.51 15.51
C LEU A 12 30.76 20.19 16.16
N ASP A 13 31.96 19.97 15.62
CA ASP A 13 33.20 20.66 16.14
C ASP A 13 33.06 22.18 16.04
N LEU A 14 32.60 22.69 14.88
CA LEU A 14 32.43 24.13 14.70
C LEU A 14 31.36 24.71 15.64
N ILE A 15 30.21 24.08 15.79
CA ILE A 15 29.16 24.53 16.70
C ILE A 15 29.63 24.45 18.16
N SER A 16 30.36 23.41 18.54
CA SER A 16 30.90 23.29 19.91
C SER A 16 31.90 24.39 20.25
N ARG A 17 32.65 24.87 19.26
CA ARG A 17 33.66 25.94 19.45
C ARG A 17 33.07 27.35 19.37
N PHE A 18 32.14 27.57 18.48
CA PHE A 18 31.59 28.90 18.17
C PHE A 18 30.15 29.11 18.65
N HIS A 19 29.47 28.07 19.11
CA HIS A 19 28.14 28.04 19.72
C HIS A 19 26.98 28.43 18.77
N THR A 20 27.19 29.39 17.89
CA THR A 20 26.15 29.85 16.96
C THR A 20 26.61 29.81 15.51
N LEU A 21 25.66 29.74 14.59
CA LEU A 21 25.96 29.82 13.16
C LEU A 21 26.52 31.20 12.78
N ASP A 22 26.01 32.26 13.39
CA ASP A 22 26.49 33.64 13.18
C ASP A 22 27.97 33.77 13.54
N ASN A 23 28.39 33.30 14.72
CA ASN A 23 29.78 33.35 15.15
C ASN A 23 30.72 32.54 14.22
N ILE A 24 30.25 31.43 13.66
CA ILE A 24 31.01 30.67 12.66
C ILE A 24 31.25 31.51 11.39
N TYR A 25 30.21 32.20 10.89
CA TYR A 25 30.33 32.99 9.68
C TYR A 25 31.06 34.31 9.85
N GLU A 26 30.98 34.94 11.03
CA GLU A 26 31.73 36.13 11.38
C GLU A 26 33.26 35.86 11.44
N ASN A 27 33.64 34.69 11.97
CA ASN A 27 35.03 34.31 12.09
C ASN A 27 35.52 33.38 10.96
N LEU A 28 34.76 33.24 9.90
CA LEU A 28 34.98 32.22 8.86
C LEU A 28 36.38 32.30 8.22
N ASP A 29 36.90 33.51 8.03
CA ASP A 29 38.22 33.73 7.41
C ASP A 29 39.39 33.39 8.34
N GLU A 30 39.18 33.41 9.65
CA GLU A 30 40.17 33.09 10.67
C GLU A 30 40.12 31.62 11.13
N LEU A 31 39.11 30.87 10.69
CA LEU A 31 38.99 29.46 11.08
C LEU A 31 40.14 28.61 10.59
N ASP A 32 40.75 27.86 11.50
CA ASP A 32 41.74 26.82 11.17
C ASP A 32 41.02 25.55 10.70
N ILE A 33 40.54 25.57 9.47
CA ILE A 33 39.85 24.47 8.79
C ILE A 33 40.37 24.30 7.37
N LYS A 34 40.18 23.11 6.79
CA LYS A 34 40.62 22.81 5.43
C LYS A 34 40.03 23.81 4.43
N PRO A 35 40.85 24.32 3.45
CA PRO A 35 40.37 25.31 2.48
C PRO A 35 39.10 24.91 1.74
N GLY A 36 38.95 23.61 1.41
CA GLY A 36 37.74 23.09 0.75
C GLY A 36 36.49 23.15 1.64
N VAL A 37 36.63 23.03 2.98
CA VAL A 37 35.52 23.20 3.92
C VAL A 37 35.12 24.64 4.02
N LYS A 38 36.10 25.55 4.07
CA LYS A 38 35.89 27.01 4.10
C LYS A 38 35.15 27.48 2.83
N ALA A 39 35.54 26.98 1.67
CA ALA A 39 34.88 27.30 0.41
C ALA A 39 33.42 26.80 0.39
N LYS A 40 33.18 25.58 0.88
CA LYS A 40 31.79 25.05 1.00
C LYS A 40 30.93 25.89 1.94
N LEU A 41 31.44 26.27 3.10
CA LEU A 41 30.73 27.14 4.03
C LEU A 41 30.37 28.47 3.37
N LYS A 42 31.33 29.11 2.66
CA LYS A 42 31.05 30.38 1.93
C LYS A 42 29.94 30.22 0.88
N ASN A 43 30.01 29.16 0.07
CA ASN A 43 29.08 28.95 -1.05
C ASN A 43 27.67 28.57 -0.56
N ASP A 44 27.58 27.85 0.54
CA ASP A 44 26.30 27.31 1.05
C ASP A 44 25.76 28.09 2.26
N LYS A 45 26.20 29.32 2.47
CA LYS A 45 25.77 30.18 3.58
C LYS A 45 24.26 30.32 3.68
N GLU A 46 23.61 30.61 2.56
CA GLU A 46 22.14 30.77 2.51
C GLU A 46 21.39 29.46 2.85
N LYS A 47 21.91 28.32 2.38
CA LYS A 47 21.33 27.01 2.70
C LYS A 47 21.49 26.68 4.20
N ALA A 48 22.58 27.08 4.82
CA ALA A 48 22.80 26.89 6.25
C ALA A 48 21.77 27.68 7.07
N TYR A 49 21.55 28.95 6.74
CA TYR A 49 20.51 29.75 7.40
C TYR A 49 19.10 29.29 7.13
N LEU A 50 18.81 28.84 5.90
CA LEU A 50 17.53 28.22 5.59
C LEU A 50 17.31 26.96 6.46
N SER A 51 18.33 26.11 6.59
CA SER A 51 18.26 24.91 7.44
C SER A 51 18.05 25.27 8.91
N LEU A 52 18.73 26.29 9.43
CA LEU A 52 18.52 26.81 10.78
C LEU A 52 17.06 27.28 10.96
N LYS A 53 16.55 28.06 10.03
CA LYS A 53 15.15 28.55 10.06
C LYS A 53 14.14 27.39 10.05
N LEU A 54 14.36 26.38 9.21
CA LEU A 54 13.47 25.22 9.11
C LEU A 54 13.58 24.29 10.33
N GLY A 55 14.76 24.21 10.93
CA GLY A 55 14.99 23.40 12.14
C GLY A 55 14.57 24.07 13.46
N THR A 56 14.33 25.41 13.42
CA THR A 56 13.94 26.16 14.61
C THR A 56 12.42 26.06 14.83
N ILE A 57 12.03 25.61 16.01
CA ILE A 57 10.62 25.50 16.40
C ILE A 57 10.00 26.90 16.48
N SER A 58 8.91 27.11 15.77
CA SER A 58 8.15 28.36 15.88
C SER A 58 7.37 28.40 17.19
N THR A 59 7.66 29.36 18.03
CA THR A 59 6.90 29.64 19.26
C THR A 59 5.76 30.61 19.04
N GLN A 60 5.57 31.07 17.80
CA GLN A 60 4.52 32.04 17.41
C GLN A 60 3.37 31.33 16.63
N ALA A 61 3.31 30.00 16.70
CA ALA A 61 2.23 29.28 16.07
C ALA A 61 0.88 29.69 16.65
N PRO A 62 -0.16 29.89 15.85
CA PRO A 62 -1.50 30.30 16.33
C PRO A 62 -2.24 29.10 16.93
N ILE A 63 -1.76 28.64 18.09
CA ILE A 63 -2.38 27.54 18.85
C ILE A 63 -2.94 28.09 20.17
N ASP A 64 -3.95 27.41 20.70
CA ASP A 64 -4.40 27.65 22.05
C ASP A 64 -3.28 27.27 23.04
N THR A 65 -2.90 28.19 23.94
CA THR A 65 -1.86 27.98 24.94
C THR A 65 -2.41 27.60 26.31
N ASP A 66 -3.72 27.53 26.47
CA ASP A 66 -4.33 27.03 27.71
C ASP A 66 -4.24 25.50 27.78
N ILE A 67 -3.30 25.01 28.63
CA ILE A 67 -3.12 23.57 28.83
C ILE A 67 -4.40 22.87 29.28
N ASN A 68 -5.30 23.54 29.98
CA ASN A 68 -6.55 22.94 30.43
C ASN A 68 -7.52 22.64 29.27
N SER A 69 -7.39 23.31 28.14
CA SER A 69 -8.18 23.03 26.95
C SER A 69 -7.79 21.70 26.27
N TYR A 70 -6.62 21.16 26.59
CA TYR A 70 -6.09 19.90 26.03
C TYR A 70 -6.33 18.67 26.91
N VAL A 71 -7.32 18.74 27.80
CA VAL A 71 -7.71 17.57 28.61
C VAL A 71 -8.24 16.47 27.70
N VAL A 72 -7.64 15.29 27.79
CA VAL A 72 -8.09 14.11 27.05
C VAL A 72 -9.46 13.68 27.58
N SER A 73 -10.50 13.88 26.79
CA SER A 73 -11.84 13.32 27.01
C SER A 73 -11.90 11.87 26.50
N GLY A 74 -13.03 11.19 26.78
CA GLY A 74 -13.28 9.86 26.22
C GLY A 74 -13.13 9.88 24.69
N ARG A 75 -12.53 8.84 24.13
CA ARG A 75 -12.33 8.74 22.69
C ARG A 75 -13.63 8.26 22.00
N ASP A 76 -13.93 8.88 20.89
CA ASP A 76 -14.96 8.41 19.97
C ASP A 76 -14.30 7.45 18.96
N GLU A 77 -14.44 6.14 19.24
CA GLU A 77 -13.79 5.10 18.42
C GLU A 77 -14.32 5.07 16.99
N GLN A 78 -15.63 5.21 16.82
CA GLN A 78 -16.26 5.21 15.49
C GLN A 78 -15.74 6.36 14.63
N LYS A 79 -15.73 7.57 15.21
CA LYS A 79 -15.22 8.74 14.51
C LYS A 79 -13.72 8.63 14.21
N ALA A 80 -12.94 8.05 15.12
CA ALA A 80 -11.51 7.83 14.91
C ALA A 80 -11.26 6.86 13.75
N VAL A 81 -11.97 5.71 13.73
CA VAL A 81 -11.86 4.73 12.62
C VAL A 81 -12.28 5.37 11.31
N SER A 82 -13.41 6.07 11.25
CA SER A 82 -13.89 6.75 10.04
C SER A 82 -12.86 7.76 9.50
N GLN A 83 -12.20 8.53 10.39
CA GLN A 83 -11.16 9.46 9.96
C GLN A 83 -9.91 8.74 9.44
N PHE A 84 -9.48 7.66 10.10
CA PHE A 84 -8.33 6.88 9.63
C PHE A 84 -8.59 6.22 8.27
N VAL A 85 -9.79 5.70 8.06
CA VAL A 85 -10.21 5.17 6.76
C VAL A 85 -10.23 6.28 5.70
N ARG A 86 -10.87 7.41 5.97
CA ARG A 86 -10.93 8.56 5.04
C ARG A 86 -9.55 9.10 4.66
N LEU A 87 -8.60 9.06 5.60
CA LEU A 87 -7.23 9.53 5.38
C LEU A 87 -6.27 8.41 4.96
N GLU A 88 -6.79 7.20 4.72
CA GLU A 88 -6.02 6.02 4.30
C GLU A 88 -4.92 5.62 5.32
N LEU A 89 -5.13 5.93 6.58
CA LEU A 89 -4.20 5.65 7.67
C LEU A 89 -4.50 4.29 8.33
N PHE A 90 -4.77 3.26 7.54
CA PHE A 90 -5.20 1.92 7.98
C PHE A 90 -4.26 1.30 9.02
N SER A 91 -2.96 1.53 8.88
CA SER A 91 -1.95 1.02 9.83
C SER A 91 -2.07 1.60 11.25
N LEU A 92 -2.81 2.68 11.42
CA LEU A 92 -3.04 3.29 12.74
C LEU A 92 -4.19 2.62 13.49
N ILE A 93 -5.17 2.05 12.79
CA ILE A 93 -6.33 1.40 13.42
C ILE A 93 -5.90 0.39 14.48
N PRO A 94 -5.09 -0.65 14.17
CA PRO A 94 -4.63 -1.60 15.18
C PRO A 94 -3.64 -0.99 16.20
N LYS A 95 -2.90 0.06 15.83
CA LYS A 95 -1.98 0.71 16.78
C LYS A 95 -2.68 1.46 17.90
N PHE A 96 -3.92 1.88 17.68
CA PHE A 96 -4.76 2.54 18.66
C PHE A 96 -5.80 1.60 19.30
N ASP A 97 -5.66 0.28 19.10
CA ASP A 97 -6.61 -0.74 19.57
C ASP A 97 -8.06 -0.43 19.16
N LEU A 98 -8.24 0.02 17.92
CA LEU A 98 -9.55 0.31 17.36
C LEU A 98 -10.06 -0.91 16.57
N ASP A 99 -11.37 -1.16 16.65
CA ASP A 99 -12.02 -2.20 15.87
C ASP A 99 -12.33 -1.67 14.45
N PRO A 100 -11.76 -2.25 13.40
CA PRO A 100 -12.03 -1.83 12.02
C PRO A 100 -13.49 -2.01 11.60
N ASN A 101 -14.26 -2.89 12.28
CA ASN A 101 -15.68 -3.10 12.00
C ASN A 101 -16.58 -2.05 12.65
N LYS A 102 -16.03 -1.21 13.53
CA LYS A 102 -16.74 -0.06 14.12
C LYS A 102 -16.66 1.19 13.25
N VAL A 103 -16.58 1.05 11.95
CA VAL A 103 -16.79 2.17 11.03
C VAL A 103 -18.23 2.62 11.24
N GLY A 104 -18.44 3.73 11.97
CA GLY A 104 -19.75 4.38 12.01
C GLY A 104 -20.13 4.73 10.58
N GLU A 105 -21.42 4.74 10.29
CA GLU A 105 -21.98 5.10 9.00
C GLU A 105 -21.20 6.28 8.39
N ILE A 106 -20.10 5.97 7.69
CA ILE A 106 -19.73 6.79 6.58
C ILE A 106 -20.99 6.70 5.73
N GLU A 107 -21.49 7.82 5.17
CA GLU A 107 -22.39 7.76 4.03
C GLU A 107 -21.65 6.96 2.92
N ALA A 108 -21.43 5.69 3.16
CA ALA A 108 -21.19 4.70 2.14
C ALA A 108 -22.52 4.69 1.39
N GLU A 109 -22.50 5.02 0.11
CA GLU A 109 -23.53 4.55 -0.79
C GLU A 109 -23.89 3.15 -0.30
N GLU A 110 -25.17 2.93 0.01
CA GLU A 110 -25.68 1.66 0.56
C GLU A 110 -25.04 0.54 -0.24
N VAL A 111 -24.04 -0.13 0.35
CA VAL A 111 -23.52 -1.36 -0.22
C VAL A 111 -24.66 -2.34 -0.05
N GLU A 112 -25.40 -2.58 -1.12
CA GLU A 112 -26.45 -3.60 -1.12
C GLU A 112 -25.81 -4.89 -0.59
N GLU A 113 -26.33 -5.38 0.55
CA GLU A 113 -25.93 -6.69 1.07
C GLU A 113 -26.25 -7.75 0.01
N ARG A 114 -25.24 -8.14 -0.74
CA ARG A 114 -25.40 -9.21 -1.74
C ARG A 114 -25.37 -10.55 -1.01
N ASN A 115 -26.43 -11.31 -1.17
CA ASN A 115 -26.46 -12.71 -0.73
C ASN A 115 -25.61 -13.56 -1.67
N ILE A 116 -24.31 -13.64 -1.38
CA ILE A 116 -23.35 -14.42 -2.18
C ILE A 116 -23.45 -15.88 -1.76
N SER A 117 -23.69 -16.77 -2.71
CA SER A 117 -23.67 -18.23 -2.51
C SER A 117 -22.32 -18.82 -2.93
N LEU A 118 -21.71 -19.61 -2.03
CA LEU A 118 -20.48 -20.36 -2.34
C LEU A 118 -20.85 -21.80 -2.66
N VAL A 119 -20.56 -22.23 -3.88
CA VAL A 119 -20.84 -23.58 -4.39
C VAL A 119 -19.52 -24.29 -4.71
N LYS A 120 -19.38 -25.53 -4.26
CA LYS A 120 -18.26 -26.37 -4.69
C LYS A 120 -18.56 -26.99 -6.04
N CYS A 121 -17.59 -26.97 -6.93
CA CYS A 121 -17.69 -27.63 -8.23
C CYS A 121 -17.54 -29.14 -8.05
N ASP A 122 -18.53 -29.89 -8.52
CA ASP A 122 -18.49 -31.36 -8.53
C ASP A 122 -17.85 -31.91 -9.81
N ASN A 123 -17.94 -31.18 -10.92
CA ASN A 123 -17.41 -31.57 -12.22
C ASN A 123 -16.82 -30.34 -12.95
N ALA A 124 -15.52 -30.37 -13.16
CA ALA A 124 -14.80 -29.25 -13.78
C ALA A 124 -15.23 -28.95 -15.24
N ASN A 125 -15.79 -29.92 -15.96
CA ASN A 125 -16.26 -29.70 -17.33
C ASN A 125 -17.47 -28.75 -17.38
N ASP A 126 -18.35 -28.79 -16.37
CA ASP A 126 -19.52 -27.91 -16.32
C ASP A 126 -19.09 -26.45 -16.11
N LEU A 127 -18.02 -26.26 -15.35
CA LEU A 127 -17.40 -24.94 -15.13
C LEU A 127 -16.75 -24.43 -16.41
N LEU A 128 -16.09 -25.29 -17.18
CA LEU A 128 -15.47 -24.92 -18.45
C LEU A 128 -16.48 -24.33 -19.44
N GLU A 129 -17.66 -24.96 -19.58
CA GLU A 129 -18.70 -24.44 -20.46
C GLU A 129 -19.21 -23.06 -20.04
N ARG A 130 -19.24 -22.76 -18.75
CA ARG A 130 -19.64 -21.45 -18.22
C ARG A 130 -18.62 -20.35 -18.51
N THR A 131 -17.35 -20.69 -18.73
CA THR A 131 -16.28 -19.71 -18.97
C THR A 131 -16.09 -19.36 -20.44
N LYS A 132 -16.54 -20.19 -21.38
CA LYS A 132 -16.36 -20.00 -22.82
C LYS A 132 -16.96 -18.70 -23.34
N GLY A 133 -16.15 -17.87 -23.99
CA GLY A 133 -16.58 -16.62 -24.60
C GLY A 133 -17.03 -15.54 -23.64
N ALA A 134 -16.85 -15.73 -22.35
CA ALA A 134 -17.28 -14.82 -21.30
C ALA A 134 -16.16 -13.91 -20.79
N ASP A 135 -16.54 -12.82 -20.10
CA ASP A 135 -15.66 -12.08 -19.21
C ASP A 135 -15.63 -12.82 -17.87
N VAL A 136 -14.51 -13.43 -17.53
CA VAL A 136 -14.36 -14.34 -16.40
C VAL A 136 -13.57 -13.68 -15.27
N TYR A 137 -14.24 -13.51 -14.14
CA TYR A 137 -13.62 -13.00 -12.92
C TYR A 137 -13.34 -14.18 -11.99
N PHE A 138 -12.07 -14.37 -11.63
CA PHE A 138 -11.68 -15.47 -10.76
C PHE A 138 -10.53 -15.13 -9.86
N TYR A 139 -10.46 -15.82 -8.73
CA TYR A 139 -9.44 -15.61 -7.68
C TYR A 139 -8.71 -16.91 -7.37
N PRO A 140 -7.37 -16.94 -7.43
CA PRO A 140 -6.58 -18.07 -6.98
C PRO A 140 -6.36 -18.01 -5.47
N SER A 141 -6.71 -19.07 -4.74
CA SER A 141 -6.22 -19.28 -3.39
C SER A 141 -4.78 -19.77 -3.46
N ILE A 142 -3.89 -19.12 -2.72
CA ILE A 142 -2.46 -19.42 -2.76
C ILE A 142 -1.96 -19.73 -1.36
N ILE A 143 -1.47 -20.95 -1.17
CA ILE A 143 -0.84 -21.39 0.08
C ILE A 143 0.58 -21.83 -0.25
N ASP A 144 1.57 -21.31 0.47
CA ASP A 144 2.99 -21.61 0.30
C ASP A 144 3.49 -21.51 -1.16
N GLY A 145 2.98 -20.49 -1.89
CA GLY A 145 3.33 -20.23 -3.30
C GLY A 145 2.76 -21.26 -4.29
N SER A 146 1.75 -22.02 -3.88
CA SER A 146 1.02 -22.95 -4.74
C SER A 146 -0.46 -22.60 -4.76
N VAL A 147 -1.06 -22.65 -5.95
CA VAL A 147 -2.50 -22.48 -6.11
C VAL A 147 -3.21 -23.73 -5.58
N THR A 148 -4.07 -23.55 -4.58
CA THR A 148 -4.84 -24.64 -3.95
C THR A 148 -6.25 -24.75 -4.52
N ASP A 149 -6.90 -23.59 -4.73
CA ASP A 149 -8.26 -23.52 -5.24
C ASP A 149 -8.37 -22.36 -6.23
N LEU A 150 -9.32 -22.46 -7.15
CA LEU A 150 -9.75 -21.36 -7.99
C LEU A 150 -11.22 -21.05 -7.69
N TYR A 151 -11.52 -19.79 -7.45
CA TYR A 151 -12.87 -19.28 -7.20
C TYR A 151 -13.33 -18.45 -8.38
N PHE A 152 -14.46 -18.78 -8.96
CA PHE A 152 -15.05 -18.12 -10.13
C PHE A 152 -16.32 -17.40 -9.73
N ALA A 153 -16.45 -16.12 -10.10
CA ALA A 153 -17.63 -15.32 -9.82
C ALA A 153 -18.60 -15.31 -11.02
N PHE A 154 -19.85 -15.68 -10.77
CA PHE A 154 -20.94 -15.64 -11.73
C PHE A 154 -22.16 -14.92 -11.12
N GLY A 155 -22.15 -13.58 -11.15
CA GLY A 155 -23.13 -12.78 -10.44
C GLY A 155 -22.98 -12.93 -8.93
N ASP A 156 -24.03 -13.39 -8.26
CA ASP A 156 -24.05 -13.63 -6.81
C ASP A 156 -23.63 -15.06 -6.42
N GLU A 157 -23.21 -15.87 -7.39
CA GLU A 157 -22.66 -17.20 -7.16
C GLU A 157 -21.15 -17.20 -7.30
N ILE A 158 -20.45 -17.80 -6.32
CA ILE A 158 -19.04 -18.11 -6.41
C ILE A 158 -18.87 -19.61 -6.47
N VAL A 159 -18.23 -20.09 -7.53
CA VAL A 159 -17.93 -21.52 -7.71
C VAL A 159 -16.47 -21.77 -7.39
N SER A 160 -16.19 -22.67 -6.44
CA SER A 160 -14.85 -23.12 -6.13
C SER A 160 -14.51 -24.44 -6.79
N VAL A 161 -13.31 -24.54 -7.37
CA VAL A 161 -12.78 -25.78 -7.93
C VAL A 161 -11.38 -26.02 -7.38
N SER A 162 -11.14 -27.23 -6.87
CA SER A 162 -9.85 -27.65 -6.29
C SER A 162 -9.21 -28.76 -7.12
N PRO A 163 -7.90 -29.05 -6.93
CA PRO A 163 -7.22 -30.14 -7.61
C PRO A 163 -7.81 -31.54 -7.38
N GLU A 164 -8.64 -31.68 -6.33
CA GLU A 164 -9.31 -32.96 -6.01
C GLU A 164 -10.55 -33.23 -6.92
N VAL A 165 -11.03 -32.21 -7.61
CA VAL A 165 -12.20 -32.33 -8.49
C VAL A 165 -11.81 -33.08 -9.75
N GLN A 166 -12.66 -34.04 -10.15
CA GLN A 166 -12.45 -34.80 -11.37
C GLN A 166 -12.36 -33.87 -12.59
N GLY A 167 -11.30 -34.02 -13.41
CA GLY A 167 -11.06 -33.21 -14.59
C GLY A 167 -10.42 -31.87 -14.32
N TYR A 168 -9.96 -31.57 -13.10
CA TYR A 168 -9.36 -30.28 -12.74
C TYR A 168 -8.20 -29.87 -13.65
N GLU A 169 -7.22 -30.76 -13.87
CA GLU A 169 -6.05 -30.42 -14.70
C GLU A 169 -6.43 -30.13 -16.16
N ASP A 170 -7.33 -30.92 -16.74
CA ASP A 170 -7.82 -30.71 -18.10
C ASP A 170 -8.59 -29.41 -18.18
N PHE A 171 -9.46 -29.12 -17.19
CA PHE A 171 -10.15 -27.84 -17.07
C PHE A 171 -9.19 -26.67 -17.04
N VAL A 172 -8.18 -26.70 -16.15
CA VAL A 172 -7.21 -25.59 -16.02
C VAL A 172 -6.44 -25.38 -17.32
N ARG A 173 -6.04 -26.47 -18.00
CA ARG A 173 -5.34 -26.40 -19.28
C ARG A 173 -6.22 -25.75 -20.35
N GLU A 174 -7.44 -26.24 -20.55
CA GLU A 174 -8.36 -25.71 -21.54
C GLU A 174 -8.76 -24.26 -21.22
N PHE A 175 -9.11 -23.96 -19.97
CA PHE A 175 -9.47 -22.61 -19.56
C PHE A 175 -8.30 -21.62 -19.74
N PHE A 176 -7.07 -22.01 -19.38
CA PHE A 176 -5.92 -21.10 -19.52
C PHE A 176 -5.63 -20.79 -20.98
N GLU A 177 -5.70 -21.77 -21.87
CA GLU A 177 -5.41 -21.59 -23.30
C GLU A 177 -6.58 -21.00 -24.10
N ASP A 178 -7.79 -20.97 -23.55
CA ASP A 178 -8.96 -20.41 -24.23
C ASP A 178 -8.79 -18.89 -24.45
N GLU A 179 -8.67 -18.50 -25.71
CA GLU A 179 -8.56 -17.10 -26.13
C GLU A 179 -9.92 -16.38 -26.12
N SER A 180 -11.03 -17.11 -26.15
CA SER A 180 -12.37 -16.54 -26.13
C SER A 180 -12.80 -16.05 -24.74
N ALA A 181 -12.30 -16.68 -23.67
CA ALA A 181 -12.53 -16.29 -22.29
C ALA A 181 -11.61 -15.13 -21.89
N LYS A 182 -12.17 -13.96 -21.64
CA LYS A 182 -11.40 -12.81 -21.13
C LYS A 182 -11.23 -12.93 -19.63
N LYS A 183 -9.99 -13.05 -19.18
CA LYS A 183 -9.64 -13.39 -17.81
C LYS A 183 -9.29 -12.16 -16.99
N TYR A 184 -9.96 -11.98 -15.87
CA TYR A 184 -9.69 -10.94 -14.86
C TYR A 184 -9.43 -11.64 -13.53
N SER A 185 -8.29 -11.35 -12.91
CA SER A 185 -7.90 -12.05 -11.68
C SER A 185 -7.08 -11.17 -10.75
N PHE A 186 -6.57 -11.77 -9.71
CA PHE A 186 -5.67 -11.15 -8.73
C PHE A 186 -4.36 -11.91 -8.70
N ASN A 187 -3.21 -11.19 -8.72
CA ASN A 187 -1.87 -11.79 -8.69
C ASN A 187 -1.67 -12.87 -9.77
N THR A 188 -1.86 -12.49 -11.02
CA THR A 188 -1.74 -13.40 -12.17
C THR A 188 -0.36 -14.03 -12.34
N LYS A 189 0.67 -13.53 -11.65
CA LYS A 189 2.02 -14.12 -11.61
C LYS A 189 1.99 -15.57 -11.13
N GLU A 190 1.18 -15.88 -10.11
CA GLU A 190 1.08 -17.24 -9.60
C GLU A 190 0.29 -18.16 -10.55
N LEU A 191 -0.68 -17.60 -11.28
CA LEU A 191 -1.39 -18.31 -12.35
C LEU A 191 -0.44 -18.65 -13.52
N HIS A 192 0.45 -17.74 -13.90
CA HIS A 192 1.48 -18.04 -14.90
C HIS A 192 2.45 -19.14 -14.42
N ARG A 193 2.77 -19.18 -13.13
CA ARG A 193 3.57 -20.28 -12.56
C ARG A 193 2.84 -21.63 -12.64
N LEU A 194 1.53 -21.63 -12.36
CA LEU A 194 0.69 -22.82 -12.51
C LEU A 194 0.65 -23.27 -13.98
N ALA A 195 0.41 -22.34 -14.91
CA ALA A 195 0.43 -22.61 -16.34
C ALA A 195 1.76 -23.25 -16.78
N CYS A 196 2.89 -22.69 -16.36
CA CYS A 196 4.22 -23.25 -16.64
C CYS A 196 4.38 -24.69 -16.09
N LYS A 197 3.90 -24.98 -14.86
CA LYS A 197 3.95 -26.32 -14.30
C LYS A 197 3.14 -27.33 -15.13
N LEU A 198 2.01 -26.89 -15.67
CA LEU A 198 1.14 -27.71 -16.52
C LEU A 198 1.61 -27.77 -17.98
N GLY A 199 2.60 -26.97 -18.38
CA GLY A 199 3.08 -26.90 -19.76
C GLY A 199 2.09 -26.25 -20.72
N VAL A 200 1.28 -25.30 -20.24
CA VAL A 200 0.29 -24.53 -21.02
C VAL A 200 0.55 -23.02 -20.90
N GLU A 201 -0.07 -22.23 -21.76
CA GLU A 201 0.02 -20.77 -21.75
C GLU A 201 -1.25 -20.16 -21.18
N LEU A 202 -1.12 -19.19 -20.26
CA LEU A 202 -2.24 -18.41 -19.75
C LEU A 202 -2.55 -17.28 -20.74
N LYS A 203 -3.57 -17.46 -21.58
CA LYS A 203 -3.99 -16.54 -22.62
C LYS A 203 -5.13 -15.63 -22.20
N SER A 204 -5.32 -14.54 -22.94
CA SER A 204 -6.43 -13.59 -22.79
C SER A 204 -6.60 -13.01 -21.38
N VAL A 205 -5.53 -12.83 -20.62
CA VAL A 205 -5.56 -12.04 -19.37
C VAL A 205 -5.79 -10.58 -19.74
N LYS A 206 -6.87 -10.00 -19.25
CA LYS A 206 -7.30 -8.61 -19.51
C LYS A 206 -7.12 -7.71 -18.30
N GLY A 207 -7.10 -8.27 -17.09
CA GLY A 207 -6.91 -7.50 -15.87
C GLY A 207 -6.28 -8.32 -14.75
N ASP A 208 -5.40 -7.65 -14.01
CA ASP A 208 -4.85 -8.10 -12.74
C ASP A 208 -5.10 -7.01 -11.70
N LEU A 209 -5.93 -7.28 -10.72
CA LEU A 209 -6.35 -6.31 -9.72
C LEU A 209 -5.16 -5.80 -8.88
N MET A 210 -4.23 -6.68 -8.53
CA MET A 210 -3.04 -6.30 -7.76
C MET A 210 -2.14 -5.35 -8.56
N LEU A 211 -1.92 -5.63 -9.85
CA LEU A 211 -1.13 -4.75 -10.73
C LEU A 211 -1.86 -3.42 -10.98
N SER A 212 -3.18 -3.45 -11.12
CA SER A 212 -3.98 -2.24 -11.28
C SER A 212 -3.88 -1.33 -10.06
N ALA A 213 -3.98 -1.90 -8.85
CA ALA A 213 -3.80 -1.17 -7.59
C ALA A 213 -2.39 -0.59 -7.47
N TYR A 214 -1.36 -1.37 -7.82
CA TYR A 214 0.02 -0.89 -7.87
C TYR A 214 0.21 0.31 -8.82
N LEU A 215 -0.39 0.27 -10.00
CA LEU A 215 -0.28 1.37 -10.97
C LEU A 215 -0.99 2.63 -10.50
N LEU A 216 -2.11 2.48 -9.79
CA LEU A 216 -2.84 3.62 -9.22
C LEU A 216 -2.10 4.25 -8.04
N ARG A 217 -1.45 3.43 -7.21
CA ARG A 217 -0.77 3.88 -5.99
C ARG A 217 0.59 3.18 -5.80
N PRO A 218 1.61 3.53 -6.60
CA PRO A 218 2.89 2.81 -6.58
C PRO A 218 3.70 3.00 -5.29
N SER A 219 3.30 3.91 -4.42
CA SER A 219 3.94 4.17 -3.12
C SER A 219 3.38 3.34 -1.96
N ASP A 220 2.30 2.60 -2.18
CA ASP A 220 1.74 1.74 -1.15
C ASP A 220 2.67 0.56 -0.83
N SER A 221 2.61 0.12 0.42
CA SER A 221 3.43 -1.00 0.92
C SER A 221 2.70 -2.34 0.90
N ASN A 222 1.38 -2.32 0.69
CA ASN A 222 0.53 -3.52 0.73
C ASN A 222 -0.54 -3.49 -0.36
N TYR A 223 -0.61 -4.57 -1.14
CA TYR A 223 -1.56 -4.77 -2.23
C TYR A 223 -2.32 -6.10 -2.07
N ASP A 224 -2.44 -6.63 -0.84
CA ASP A 224 -3.25 -7.82 -0.62
C ASP A 224 -4.75 -7.53 -0.79
N ILE A 225 -5.51 -8.57 -1.09
CA ILE A 225 -6.94 -8.43 -1.42
C ILE A 225 -7.75 -7.87 -0.25
N ALA A 226 -7.43 -8.26 0.99
CA ALA A 226 -8.14 -7.78 2.18
C ALA A 226 -7.90 -6.29 2.41
N HIS A 227 -6.66 -5.83 2.19
CA HIS A 227 -6.32 -4.41 2.26
C HIS A 227 -7.06 -3.60 1.18
N LEU A 228 -7.08 -4.10 -0.05
CA LEU A 228 -7.79 -3.44 -1.16
C LEU A 228 -9.30 -3.39 -0.91
N CYS A 229 -9.91 -4.46 -0.40
CA CYS A 229 -11.33 -4.46 -0.04
C CYS A 229 -11.65 -3.38 0.99
N LEU A 230 -10.85 -3.26 2.05
CA LEU A 230 -11.02 -2.21 3.06
C LEU A 230 -10.85 -0.80 2.47
N GLU A 231 -9.90 -0.64 1.57
CA GLU A 231 -9.59 0.65 0.95
C GLU A 231 -10.70 1.12 0.01
N TYR A 232 -11.28 0.22 -0.77
CA TYR A 232 -12.33 0.53 -1.74
C TYR A 232 -13.76 0.34 -1.22
N GLY A 233 -13.91 -0.04 0.06
CA GLY A 233 -15.22 -0.16 0.71
C GLY A 233 -16.06 -1.34 0.20
N VAL A 234 -15.42 -2.46 -0.15
CA VAL A 234 -16.07 -3.70 -0.62
C VAL A 234 -15.76 -4.87 0.30
#